data_32c50e3075e4d24cc1987659c14fe594
#
_entry.id   32c50e3075e4d24cc1987659c14fe594
#
_cell.length_a   1.000
_cell.length_b   1.000
_cell.length_c   1.000
_cell.angle_alpha   90.00
_cell.angle_beta   90.00
_cell.angle_gamma   90.00
#
_symmetry.space_group_name_H-M   'P 1'
#
loop_
_entity.id
_entity.type
_entity.pdbx_description
1 polymer ?
#
loop_
_entity_poly.entity_id
_entity_poly.type
_entity_poly.pdbx_seq_one_letter_code
_entity_poly.pdbx_strand_id
1 'polypeptide(L)'
;MKPINVGEVPGPYNLVELFEDATKKFANLELFGTKDVASGEYRWVTYGQVAERVDNLRGGLAWLGVGPGDGVAIISNNSVEWAVAAYASYGRGARFVPMYEAELTRIWKYIISDSGCKLLFVANQEIAAKVESFVTEIDSLERIVVLDGDGPDSLAELERRGAEQSVESLHPDGQDIAGLIYTSGTTGNPKGVLLSHRNLSSNVLALYDAKPGNIGPGDRTLSFLPWAHSFGQIAELHMLVHAGASTGFAEAPSTIIDDIGKVRPTILVAVPRIFNKIYDGLHKKMAERGGLAKFLFEMGKAAAIAKREGRGGLLNSIKLAIADRVVFVKIRERFGGRLKLAISSSAALNRKIAEFFHDVGAPVYEAWGMTELSPGHTLNLPEANKFGSVGRPILGSWIEIDRSLTGPDSKDGEIIAYGPNVMVGYHNLPEETAKVLREDGGLRTGDRGWVDEDGFLFITGRIKEQYKLENGKYIFPTELEETIKLSSFIEHCMIEGANRSYNVALIVPDFEVLDAWAAEQGLAAKREELVARQEIVALIEEEVRRCCAEFARYEIPRKVLVVSESFTTENGILTPTLKLKRREVNKRYGEKIAALFG
;
A
#
# COMPACT_ATOMS: atom_id res chain seq x y z
N MET A 1 11.34 13.13 24.28
CA MET A 1 10.81 11.98 25.05
C MET A 1 11.81 10.84 24.95
N LYS A 2 12.06 10.08 26.02
CA LYS A 2 12.86 8.85 25.87
C LYS A 2 12.05 7.87 25.00
N PRO A 3 12.70 7.21 24.02
CA PRO A 3 12.02 6.26 23.13
C PRO A 3 11.36 5.15 23.93
N ILE A 4 10.14 4.78 23.56
CA ILE A 4 9.33 3.77 24.24
C ILE A 4 9.80 2.34 23.89
N ASN A 5 10.51 2.16 22.76
CA ASN A 5 10.94 0.85 22.22
C ASN A 5 12.40 0.87 21.75
N VAL A 6 13.37 0.99 22.66
CA VAL A 6 14.83 1.06 22.34
C VAL A 6 15.51 -0.32 22.37
N GLY A 7 14.78 -1.41 22.27
CA GLY A 7 15.38 -2.74 22.16
C GLY A 7 16.09 -2.94 20.81
N GLU A 8 17.21 -3.67 20.80
CA GLU A 8 17.75 -4.16 19.54
C GLU A 8 16.77 -5.14 18.92
N VAL A 9 16.53 -5.01 17.61
CA VAL A 9 15.78 -6.01 16.86
C VAL A 9 16.66 -7.26 16.77
N PRO A 10 16.25 -8.42 17.30
CA PRO A 10 17.08 -9.63 17.23
C PRO A 10 17.23 -10.09 15.77
N GLY A 11 18.45 -10.48 15.33
CA GLY A 11 18.72 -10.97 13.97
C GLY A 11 18.21 -12.37 13.70
N PRO A 12 18.16 -12.88 12.44
CA PRO A 12 19.14 -12.65 11.37
C PRO A 12 18.95 -11.33 10.63
N TYR A 13 20.07 -10.73 10.21
CA TYR A 13 20.05 -9.41 9.58
C TYR A 13 20.15 -9.45 8.06
N ASN A 14 19.82 -10.59 7.43
CA ASN A 14 19.67 -10.68 5.99
C ASN A 14 18.46 -11.52 5.58
N LEU A 15 17.94 -11.25 4.37
CA LEU A 15 16.75 -11.90 3.86
C LEU A 15 16.97 -13.36 3.44
N VAL A 16 18.22 -13.76 3.19
CA VAL A 16 18.58 -15.14 2.81
C VAL A 16 18.36 -16.05 4.02
N GLU A 17 18.96 -15.72 5.15
CA GLU A 17 18.79 -16.49 6.40
C GLU A 17 17.31 -16.52 6.84
N LEU A 18 16.59 -15.40 6.76
CA LEU A 18 15.16 -15.37 7.07
C LEU A 18 14.35 -16.36 6.24
N PHE A 19 14.64 -16.44 4.94
CA PHE A 19 13.97 -17.37 4.03
C PHE A 19 14.37 -18.82 4.30
N GLU A 20 15.66 -19.10 4.41
CA GLU A 20 16.17 -20.47 4.63
C GLU A 20 15.70 -21.05 5.96
N ASP A 21 15.70 -20.24 7.04
CA ASP A 21 15.17 -20.66 8.33
C ASP A 21 13.67 -20.99 8.26
N ALA A 22 12.90 -20.15 7.57
CA ALA A 22 11.47 -20.38 7.39
C ALA A 22 11.20 -21.64 6.56
N THR A 23 11.91 -21.83 5.44
CA THR A 23 11.72 -22.99 4.56
C THR A 23 12.14 -24.31 5.21
N LYS A 24 13.21 -24.30 6.01
CA LYS A 24 13.60 -25.46 6.85
C LYS A 24 12.54 -25.79 7.90
N LYS A 25 12.07 -24.76 8.61
CA LYS A 25 11.13 -24.92 9.72
C LYS A 25 9.72 -25.32 9.26
N PHE A 26 9.27 -24.81 8.13
CA PHE A 26 7.90 -24.94 7.65
C PHE A 26 7.79 -25.73 6.32
N ALA A 27 8.78 -26.55 5.96
CA ALA A 27 8.94 -27.21 4.67
C ALA A 27 7.64 -27.80 4.09
N ASN A 28 6.81 -28.42 4.92
CA ASN A 28 5.59 -29.14 4.50
C ASN A 28 4.33 -28.25 4.54
N LEU A 29 4.42 -27.01 4.97
CA LEU A 29 3.27 -26.10 5.00
C LEU A 29 3.05 -25.44 3.63
N GLU A 30 1.80 -25.11 3.33
CA GLU A 30 1.43 -24.29 2.17
C GLU A 30 2.05 -22.90 2.29
N LEU A 31 2.69 -22.41 1.22
CA LEU A 31 3.26 -21.07 1.17
C LEU A 31 2.48 -20.19 0.20
N PHE A 32 2.46 -20.54 -1.09
CA PHE A 32 1.81 -19.73 -2.10
C PHE A 32 0.68 -20.47 -2.79
N GLY A 33 -0.44 -19.77 -2.98
CA GLY A 33 -1.62 -20.26 -3.67
C GLY A 33 -1.94 -19.46 -4.92
N THR A 34 -1.98 -20.14 -6.06
CA THR A 34 -2.39 -19.56 -7.35
C THR A 34 -3.73 -20.14 -7.77
N LYS A 35 -4.63 -19.30 -8.25
CA LYS A 35 -5.96 -19.72 -8.72
C LYS A 35 -5.83 -20.47 -10.05
N ASP A 36 -6.31 -21.67 -10.11
CA ASP A 36 -6.39 -22.46 -11.34
C ASP A 36 -7.55 -21.96 -12.20
N VAL A 37 -7.25 -21.50 -13.41
CA VAL A 37 -8.24 -20.88 -14.31
C VAL A 37 -9.37 -21.84 -14.67
N ALA A 38 -9.09 -23.14 -14.81
CA ALA A 38 -10.06 -24.12 -15.26
C ALA A 38 -11.05 -24.52 -14.15
N SER A 39 -10.55 -24.75 -12.94
CA SER A 39 -11.36 -25.14 -11.78
C SER A 39 -11.86 -23.95 -10.96
N GLY A 40 -11.17 -22.81 -11.04
CA GLY A 40 -11.40 -21.65 -10.20
C GLY A 40 -10.96 -21.85 -8.74
N GLU A 41 -10.32 -22.98 -8.40
CA GLU A 41 -9.84 -23.29 -7.06
C GLU A 41 -8.35 -22.92 -6.92
N TYR A 42 -7.88 -22.70 -5.68
CA TYR A 42 -6.48 -22.40 -5.41
C TYR A 42 -5.64 -23.66 -5.33
N ARG A 43 -4.56 -23.70 -6.10
CA ARG A 43 -3.47 -24.70 -5.99
C ARG A 43 -2.34 -24.11 -5.17
N TRP A 44 -1.87 -24.86 -4.18
CA TRP A 44 -0.88 -24.41 -3.22
C TRP A 44 0.46 -25.14 -3.44
N VAL A 45 1.55 -24.36 -3.42
CA VAL A 45 2.91 -24.89 -3.32
C VAL A 45 3.42 -24.72 -1.89
N THR A 46 4.25 -25.69 -1.45
CA THR A 46 4.78 -25.67 -0.08
C THR A 46 6.06 -24.85 0.03
N TYR A 47 6.45 -24.52 1.26
CA TYR A 47 7.72 -23.89 1.57
C TYR A 47 8.91 -24.66 0.98
N GLY A 48 8.93 -25.98 1.14
CA GLY A 48 9.98 -26.84 0.58
C GLY A 48 10.05 -26.82 -0.94
N GLN A 49 8.90 -26.82 -1.63
CA GLN A 49 8.87 -26.74 -3.10
C GLN A 49 9.37 -25.38 -3.59
N VAL A 50 9.04 -24.30 -2.89
CA VAL A 50 9.56 -22.96 -3.23
C VAL A 50 11.07 -22.87 -2.96
N ALA A 51 11.55 -23.47 -1.85
CA ALA A 51 13.00 -23.52 -1.57
C ALA A 51 13.78 -24.24 -2.66
N GLU A 52 13.29 -25.40 -3.14
CA GLU A 52 13.90 -26.15 -4.23
C GLU A 52 13.99 -25.28 -5.51
N ARG A 53 12.93 -24.57 -5.87
CA ARG A 53 12.92 -23.67 -7.02
C ARG A 53 13.91 -22.52 -6.86
N VAL A 54 14.01 -21.94 -5.66
CA VAL A 54 14.98 -20.88 -5.33
C VAL A 54 16.41 -21.39 -5.48
N ASP A 55 16.70 -22.60 -4.98
CA ASP A 55 18.02 -23.23 -5.10
C ASP A 55 18.39 -23.47 -6.55
N ASN A 56 17.44 -24.01 -7.34
CA ASN A 56 17.61 -24.23 -8.76
C ASN A 56 17.85 -22.92 -9.52
N LEU A 57 17.03 -21.90 -9.30
CA LEU A 57 17.22 -20.61 -9.96
C LEU A 57 18.53 -19.94 -9.54
N ARG A 58 18.96 -20.09 -8.28
CA ARG A 58 20.26 -19.57 -7.81
C ARG A 58 21.42 -20.16 -8.62
N GLY A 59 21.38 -21.47 -8.90
CA GLY A 59 22.32 -22.13 -9.83
C GLY A 59 22.27 -21.55 -11.24
N GLY A 60 21.06 -21.32 -11.77
CA GLY A 60 20.84 -20.69 -13.08
C GLY A 60 21.39 -19.26 -13.15
N LEU A 61 21.18 -18.47 -12.09
CA LEU A 61 21.75 -17.11 -12.00
C LEU A 61 23.29 -17.14 -11.94
N ALA A 62 23.87 -18.10 -11.22
CA ALA A 62 25.31 -18.29 -11.18
C ALA A 62 25.87 -18.66 -12.58
N TRP A 63 25.15 -19.51 -13.32
CA TRP A 63 25.53 -19.86 -14.70
C TRP A 63 25.49 -18.63 -15.63
N LEU A 64 24.55 -17.69 -15.42
CA LEU A 64 24.52 -16.40 -16.12
C LEU A 64 25.58 -15.40 -15.62
N GLY A 65 26.42 -15.78 -14.66
CA GLY A 65 27.43 -14.90 -14.09
C GLY A 65 26.86 -13.79 -13.19
N VAL A 66 25.65 -13.95 -12.67
CA VAL A 66 25.09 -13.01 -11.65
C VAL A 66 25.77 -13.27 -10.32
N GLY A 67 26.29 -12.22 -9.70
CA GLY A 67 27.04 -12.27 -8.44
C GLY A 67 26.81 -11.05 -7.54
N PRO A 68 27.63 -10.93 -6.47
CA PRO A 68 27.47 -9.85 -5.49
C PRO A 68 27.51 -8.46 -6.13
N GLY A 69 26.50 -7.64 -5.78
CA GLY A 69 26.37 -6.27 -6.25
C GLY A 69 25.77 -6.11 -7.65
N ASP A 70 25.57 -7.18 -8.42
CA ASP A 70 24.86 -7.10 -9.70
C ASP A 70 23.39 -6.69 -9.47
N GLY A 71 22.80 -5.98 -10.43
CA GLY A 71 21.38 -5.64 -10.43
C GLY A 71 20.55 -6.70 -11.15
N VAL A 72 19.50 -7.21 -10.51
CA VAL A 72 18.50 -8.10 -11.12
C VAL A 72 17.15 -7.41 -11.05
N ALA A 73 16.61 -7.05 -12.20
CA ALA A 73 15.32 -6.36 -12.31
C ALA A 73 14.17 -7.33 -12.59
N ILE A 74 12.95 -6.96 -12.21
CA ILE A 74 11.73 -7.70 -12.54
C ILE A 74 10.59 -6.76 -12.90
N ILE A 75 9.85 -7.09 -13.98
CA ILE A 75 8.58 -6.48 -14.36
C ILE A 75 7.53 -7.58 -14.29
N SER A 76 6.84 -7.67 -13.14
CA SER A 76 5.83 -8.70 -12.90
C SER A 76 4.90 -8.31 -11.76
N ASN A 77 3.64 -8.75 -11.83
CA ASN A 77 2.75 -8.81 -10.70
C ASN A 77 3.19 -9.91 -9.72
N ASN A 78 2.56 -9.95 -8.55
CA ASN A 78 2.86 -10.94 -7.51
C ASN A 78 2.62 -12.36 -8.03
N SER A 79 3.59 -13.23 -7.87
CA SER A 79 3.54 -14.63 -8.26
C SER A 79 4.56 -15.47 -7.49
N VAL A 80 4.48 -16.78 -7.63
CA VAL A 80 5.51 -17.71 -7.10
C VAL A 80 6.86 -17.39 -7.73
N GLU A 81 6.88 -17.16 -9.04
CA GLU A 81 8.07 -16.86 -9.86
C GLU A 81 8.74 -15.57 -9.40
N TRP A 82 7.96 -14.56 -9.04
CA TRP A 82 8.47 -13.31 -8.47
C TRP A 82 9.24 -13.57 -7.18
N ALA A 83 8.66 -14.34 -6.25
CA ALA A 83 9.32 -14.68 -4.98
C ALA A 83 10.58 -15.53 -5.21
N VAL A 84 10.52 -16.50 -6.11
CA VAL A 84 11.66 -17.36 -6.49
C VAL A 84 12.79 -16.49 -7.05
N ALA A 85 12.49 -15.55 -7.97
CA ALA A 85 13.47 -14.63 -8.54
C ALA A 85 14.13 -13.74 -7.48
N ALA A 86 13.33 -13.20 -6.55
CA ALA A 86 13.84 -12.34 -5.48
C ALA A 86 14.80 -13.09 -4.54
N TYR A 87 14.36 -14.23 -3.98
CA TYR A 87 15.17 -14.98 -3.01
C TYR A 87 16.40 -15.62 -3.66
N ALA A 88 16.32 -16.08 -4.92
CA ALA A 88 17.48 -16.56 -5.66
C ALA A 88 18.50 -15.43 -5.90
N SER A 89 18.03 -14.21 -6.22
CA SER A 89 18.88 -13.04 -6.39
C SER A 89 19.59 -12.66 -5.09
N TYR A 90 18.85 -12.63 -3.97
CA TYR A 90 19.45 -12.37 -2.65
C TYR A 90 20.52 -13.42 -2.31
N GLY A 91 20.26 -14.71 -2.58
CA GLY A 91 21.21 -15.80 -2.38
C GLY A 91 22.44 -15.74 -3.31
N ARG A 92 22.43 -14.86 -4.33
CA ARG A 92 23.61 -14.51 -5.15
C ARG A 92 24.30 -13.23 -4.68
N GLY A 93 23.82 -12.57 -3.61
CA GLY A 93 24.29 -11.26 -3.19
C GLY A 93 23.95 -10.14 -4.17
N ALA A 94 22.98 -10.36 -5.04
CA ALA A 94 22.53 -9.40 -6.04
C ALA A 94 21.48 -8.45 -5.47
N ARG A 95 21.43 -7.21 -6.02
CA ARG A 95 20.41 -6.21 -5.69
C ARG A 95 19.15 -6.48 -6.51
N PHE A 96 18.00 -6.59 -5.87
CA PHE A 96 16.75 -6.82 -6.55
C PHE A 96 16.00 -5.51 -6.84
N VAL A 97 15.55 -5.31 -8.09
CA VAL A 97 14.95 -4.05 -8.58
C VAL A 97 13.56 -4.33 -9.14
N PRO A 98 12.53 -4.32 -8.30
CA PRO A 98 11.17 -4.63 -8.73
C PRO A 98 10.49 -3.44 -9.39
N MET A 99 9.72 -3.70 -10.46
CA MET A 99 8.95 -2.73 -11.21
C MET A 99 7.51 -3.21 -11.43
N TYR A 100 6.58 -2.26 -11.55
CA TYR A 100 5.18 -2.54 -11.82
C TYR A 100 4.94 -2.88 -13.29
N GLU A 101 4.09 -3.86 -13.58
CA GLU A 101 3.64 -4.12 -14.95
C GLU A 101 2.85 -2.96 -15.57
N ALA A 102 2.09 -2.24 -14.74
CA ALA A 102 1.29 -1.10 -15.16
C ALA A 102 2.08 0.21 -15.32
N GLU A 103 3.43 0.15 -15.32
CA GLU A 103 4.24 1.34 -15.50
C GLU A 103 4.50 1.60 -17.00
N LEU A 104 4.85 2.82 -17.35
CA LEU A 104 5.16 3.20 -18.72
C LEU A 104 6.52 2.64 -19.16
N THR A 105 6.63 2.15 -20.39
CA THR A 105 7.87 1.58 -20.97
C THR A 105 9.08 2.52 -20.82
N ARG A 106 8.89 3.83 -20.98
CA ARG A 106 9.97 4.82 -20.77
C ARG A 106 10.49 4.86 -19.34
N ILE A 107 9.63 4.56 -18.35
CA ILE A 107 10.00 4.51 -16.93
C ILE A 107 10.75 3.21 -16.65
N TRP A 108 10.30 2.07 -17.19
CA TRP A 108 11.07 0.83 -17.13
C TRP A 108 12.48 1.02 -17.66
N LYS A 109 12.61 1.62 -18.85
CA LYS A 109 13.92 1.91 -19.45
C LYS A 109 14.79 2.77 -18.53
N TYR A 110 14.21 3.83 -17.98
CA TYR A 110 14.91 4.70 -17.05
C TYR A 110 15.41 3.94 -15.83
N ILE A 111 14.54 3.15 -15.18
CA ILE A 111 14.87 2.41 -13.96
C ILE A 111 15.99 1.38 -14.23
N ILE A 112 15.90 0.61 -15.31
CA ILE A 112 16.89 -0.40 -15.67
C ILE A 112 18.26 0.25 -15.96
N SER A 113 18.26 1.35 -16.69
CA SER A 113 19.47 2.12 -17.01
C SER A 113 20.09 2.75 -15.77
N ASP A 114 19.29 3.43 -14.93
CA ASP A 114 19.77 4.13 -13.72
C ASP A 114 20.30 3.14 -12.67
N SER A 115 19.60 2.01 -12.49
CA SER A 115 19.99 0.97 -11.53
C SER A 115 21.19 0.11 -11.98
N GLY A 116 21.56 0.17 -13.27
CA GLY A 116 22.62 -0.65 -13.83
C GLY A 116 22.33 -2.15 -13.77
N CYS A 117 21.08 -2.55 -14.01
CA CYS A 117 20.69 -3.96 -13.98
C CYS A 117 21.34 -4.75 -15.11
N LYS A 118 21.84 -5.93 -14.76
CA LYS A 118 22.46 -6.92 -15.66
C LYS A 118 21.45 -7.88 -16.25
N LEU A 119 20.42 -8.25 -15.47
CA LEU A 119 19.38 -9.20 -15.83
C LEU A 119 18.00 -8.58 -15.61
N LEU A 120 17.06 -8.85 -16.53
CA LEU A 120 15.67 -8.46 -16.43
C LEU A 120 14.77 -9.68 -16.52
N PHE A 121 13.98 -9.95 -15.48
CA PHE A 121 12.84 -10.85 -15.53
C PHE A 121 11.60 -10.09 -15.99
N VAL A 122 10.79 -10.71 -16.86
CA VAL A 122 9.50 -10.16 -17.31
C VAL A 122 8.40 -11.21 -17.19
N ALA A 123 7.18 -10.78 -16.82
CA ALA A 123 6.09 -11.70 -16.53
C ALA A 123 5.76 -12.63 -17.70
N ASN A 124 5.72 -12.11 -18.93
CA ASN A 124 5.25 -12.84 -20.10
C ASN A 124 5.85 -12.30 -21.40
N GLN A 125 5.55 -12.98 -22.53
CA GLN A 125 6.04 -12.62 -23.84
C GLN A 125 5.56 -11.25 -24.34
N GLU A 126 4.38 -10.76 -23.89
CA GLU A 126 3.89 -9.43 -24.26
C GLU A 126 4.80 -8.33 -23.70
N ILE A 127 5.21 -8.47 -22.45
CA ILE A 127 6.15 -7.53 -21.82
C ILE A 127 7.53 -7.68 -22.42
N ALA A 128 7.97 -8.93 -22.69
CA ALA A 128 9.26 -9.20 -23.35
C ALA A 128 9.39 -8.45 -24.68
N ALA A 129 8.36 -8.51 -25.53
CA ALA A 129 8.33 -7.78 -26.80
C ALA A 129 8.43 -6.25 -26.65
N LYS A 130 7.86 -5.68 -25.55
CA LYS A 130 7.95 -4.22 -25.27
C LYS A 130 9.35 -3.76 -24.86
N VAL A 131 10.17 -4.67 -24.33
CA VAL A 131 11.49 -4.35 -23.76
C VAL A 131 12.65 -5.01 -24.52
N GLU A 132 12.39 -5.74 -25.60
CA GLU A 132 13.39 -6.46 -26.39
C GLU A 132 14.57 -5.58 -26.82
N SER A 133 14.28 -4.36 -27.25
CA SER A 133 15.32 -3.41 -27.68
C SER A 133 16.22 -2.94 -26.54
N PHE A 134 15.83 -3.10 -25.27
CA PHE A 134 16.59 -2.62 -24.12
C PHE A 134 17.96 -3.28 -24.01
N VAL A 135 18.10 -4.55 -24.43
CA VAL A 135 19.40 -5.27 -24.44
C VAL A 135 20.44 -4.58 -25.35
N THR A 136 19.98 -3.91 -26.41
CA THR A 136 20.86 -3.16 -27.32
C THR A 136 20.99 -1.69 -26.97
N GLU A 137 20.08 -1.16 -26.17
CA GLU A 137 20.00 0.27 -25.85
C GLU A 137 20.56 0.61 -24.45
N ILE A 138 20.72 -0.39 -23.57
CA ILE A 138 21.20 -0.24 -22.19
C ILE A 138 22.44 -1.11 -22.01
N ASP A 139 23.59 -0.50 -21.91
CA ASP A 139 24.90 -1.17 -21.87
C ASP A 139 25.04 -2.20 -20.73
N SER A 140 24.36 -1.98 -19.60
CA SER A 140 24.42 -2.87 -18.45
C SER A 140 23.53 -4.11 -18.59
N LEU A 141 22.47 -4.06 -19.43
CA LEU A 141 21.50 -5.15 -19.54
C LEU A 141 21.96 -6.22 -20.51
N GLU A 142 22.33 -7.39 -19.98
CA GLU A 142 22.85 -8.50 -20.79
C GLU A 142 21.77 -9.46 -21.29
N ARG A 143 20.67 -9.65 -20.52
CA ARG A 143 19.64 -10.64 -20.83
C ARG A 143 18.28 -10.31 -20.27
N ILE A 144 17.25 -10.73 -21.02
CA ILE A 144 15.84 -10.76 -20.59
C ILE A 144 15.43 -12.21 -20.42
N VAL A 145 14.73 -12.52 -19.32
CA VAL A 145 14.21 -13.85 -18.99
C VAL A 145 12.72 -13.76 -18.75
N VAL A 146 11.95 -14.61 -19.39
CA VAL A 146 10.49 -14.65 -19.26
C VAL A 146 10.10 -15.60 -18.13
N LEU A 147 9.23 -15.14 -17.23
CA LEU A 147 8.77 -15.96 -16.10
C LEU A 147 7.83 -17.08 -16.56
N ASP A 148 6.98 -16.79 -17.54
CA ASP A 148 5.99 -17.75 -18.09
C ASP A 148 6.57 -18.52 -19.28
N GLY A 149 6.22 -19.82 -19.36
CA GLY A 149 6.64 -20.69 -20.46
C GLY A 149 7.92 -21.50 -20.18
N ASP A 150 8.33 -22.26 -21.20
CA ASP A 150 9.41 -23.26 -21.14
C ASP A 150 10.51 -23.08 -22.22
N GLY A 151 10.52 -21.90 -22.86
CA GLY A 151 11.49 -21.56 -23.90
C GLY A 151 12.94 -21.40 -23.37
N PRO A 152 13.93 -21.23 -24.28
CA PRO A 152 15.34 -21.14 -23.92
C PRO A 152 15.72 -19.93 -23.05
N ASP A 153 14.92 -18.88 -23.08
CA ASP A 153 15.08 -17.69 -22.25
C ASP A 153 13.97 -17.61 -21.17
N SER A 154 13.48 -18.76 -20.68
CA SER A 154 12.50 -18.84 -19.62
C SER A 154 13.12 -19.07 -18.25
N LEU A 155 12.36 -18.72 -17.19
CA LEU A 155 12.69 -19.06 -15.81
C LEU A 155 12.84 -20.56 -15.63
N ALA A 156 11.95 -21.36 -16.22
CA ALA A 156 11.97 -22.83 -16.14
C ALA A 156 13.27 -23.41 -16.68
N GLU A 157 13.79 -22.88 -17.79
CA GLU A 157 15.08 -23.32 -18.34
C GLU A 157 16.25 -22.95 -17.43
N LEU A 158 16.23 -21.78 -16.78
CA LEU A 158 17.25 -21.40 -15.80
C LEU A 158 17.20 -22.28 -14.55
N GLU A 159 16.02 -22.60 -14.04
CA GLU A 159 15.83 -23.55 -12.93
C GLU A 159 16.39 -24.93 -13.31
N ARG A 160 16.10 -25.43 -14.52
CA ARG A 160 16.63 -26.71 -15.02
C ARG A 160 18.16 -26.74 -15.08
N ARG A 161 18.78 -25.68 -15.61
CA ARG A 161 20.24 -25.55 -15.66
C ARG A 161 20.86 -25.48 -14.28
N GLY A 162 20.23 -24.73 -13.39
CA GLY A 162 20.69 -24.60 -12.01
C GLY A 162 20.58 -25.89 -11.21
N ALA A 163 19.57 -26.72 -11.48
CA ALA A 163 19.46 -28.06 -10.89
C ALA A 163 20.63 -28.99 -11.29
N GLU A 164 21.19 -28.81 -12.48
CA GLU A 164 22.38 -29.56 -12.94
C GLU A 164 23.70 -29.04 -12.31
N GLN A 165 23.73 -27.77 -11.88
CA GLN A 165 24.91 -27.09 -11.33
C GLN A 165 24.52 -26.24 -10.12
N SER A 166 24.13 -26.91 -9.04
CA SER A 166 23.74 -26.22 -7.80
C SER A 166 24.92 -25.43 -7.21
N VAL A 167 24.60 -24.27 -6.63
CA VAL A 167 25.56 -23.45 -5.89
C VAL A 167 25.01 -23.11 -4.51
N GLU A 168 25.90 -23.04 -3.52
CA GLU A 168 25.50 -22.60 -2.18
C GLU A 168 25.00 -21.15 -2.19
N SER A 169 24.08 -20.82 -1.31
CA SER A 169 23.66 -19.44 -1.13
C SER A 169 24.78 -18.61 -0.49
N LEU A 170 24.94 -17.40 -0.97
CA LEU A 170 25.73 -16.40 -0.27
C LEU A 170 24.86 -15.81 0.86
N HIS A 171 25.50 -15.54 1.99
CA HIS A 171 24.87 -14.84 3.11
C HIS A 171 25.44 -13.40 3.17
N PRO A 172 24.83 -12.43 2.47
CA PRO A 172 25.34 -11.07 2.44
C PRO A 172 25.38 -10.45 3.83
N ASP A 173 26.31 -9.50 4.01
CA ASP A 173 26.31 -8.68 5.22
C ASP A 173 25.02 -7.88 5.33
N GLY A 174 24.58 -7.60 6.55
CA GLY A 174 23.38 -6.80 6.78
C GLY A 174 23.43 -5.41 6.14
N GLN A 175 24.61 -4.86 5.88
CA GLN A 175 24.79 -3.56 5.22
C GLN A 175 24.77 -3.65 3.68
N ASP A 176 24.90 -4.84 3.10
CA ASP A 176 24.81 -5.01 1.65
C ASP A 176 23.42 -4.64 1.15
N ILE A 177 23.36 -4.03 -0.04
CA ILE A 177 22.09 -3.60 -0.63
C ILE A 177 21.33 -4.81 -1.15
N ALA A 178 20.20 -5.09 -0.55
CA ALA A 178 19.28 -6.14 -0.99
C ALA A 178 18.29 -5.65 -2.05
N GLY A 179 17.77 -4.45 -1.90
CA GLY A 179 16.72 -3.92 -2.76
C GLY A 179 16.97 -2.49 -3.20
N LEU A 180 16.51 -2.18 -4.41
CA LEU A 180 16.47 -0.84 -4.96
C LEU A 180 15.05 -0.58 -5.45
N ILE A 181 14.26 0.13 -4.64
CA ILE A 181 12.84 0.38 -4.92
C ILE A 181 12.66 1.81 -5.40
N TYR A 182 12.14 1.95 -6.62
CA TYR A 182 11.90 3.26 -7.21
C TYR A 182 10.57 3.85 -6.76
N THR A 183 10.62 5.06 -6.21
CA THR A 183 9.44 5.81 -5.76
C THR A 183 9.16 6.96 -6.71
N SER A 184 7.88 7.17 -7.04
CA SER A 184 7.47 8.31 -7.85
C SER A 184 7.66 9.61 -7.06
N GLY A 185 8.73 10.34 -7.36
CA GLY A 185 8.95 11.68 -6.83
C GLY A 185 7.94 12.68 -7.39
N THR A 186 7.62 13.71 -6.62
CA THR A 186 6.71 14.80 -7.05
C THR A 186 7.31 15.69 -8.16
N THR A 187 8.59 15.52 -8.50
CA THR A 187 9.37 16.50 -9.28
C THR A 187 10.03 15.98 -10.55
N GLY A 188 9.80 14.72 -10.98
CA GLY A 188 10.49 14.21 -12.18
C GLY A 188 10.54 12.68 -12.27
N ASN A 189 11.69 12.15 -12.67
CA ASN A 189 11.91 10.69 -12.71
C ASN A 189 11.83 10.08 -11.32
N PRO A 190 11.43 8.80 -11.20
CA PRO A 190 11.44 8.08 -9.94
C PRO A 190 12.83 8.05 -9.30
N LYS A 191 12.89 8.10 -7.96
CA LYS A 191 14.13 7.99 -7.19
C LYS A 191 14.28 6.56 -6.68
N GLY A 192 15.43 5.97 -6.89
CA GLY A 192 15.77 4.65 -6.36
C GLY A 192 16.15 4.72 -4.88
N VAL A 193 15.40 4.09 -4.01
CA VAL A 193 15.67 3.99 -2.57
C VAL A 193 16.55 2.76 -2.33
N LEU A 194 17.75 2.96 -1.79
CA LEU A 194 18.69 1.90 -1.45
C LEU A 194 18.34 1.30 -0.09
N LEU A 195 17.95 0.03 -0.09
CA LEU A 195 17.57 -0.72 1.10
C LEU A 195 18.54 -1.87 1.32
N SER A 196 19.22 -1.86 2.47
CA SER A 196 20.11 -2.95 2.85
C SER A 196 19.35 -4.19 3.34
N HIS A 197 20.03 -5.33 3.39
CA HIS A 197 19.48 -6.53 4.01
C HIS A 197 19.01 -6.26 5.44
N ARG A 198 19.79 -5.51 6.23
CA ARG A 198 19.42 -5.12 7.60
C ARG A 198 18.20 -4.21 7.65
N ASN A 199 18.06 -3.25 6.73
CA ASN A 199 16.89 -2.38 6.70
C ASN A 199 15.61 -3.21 6.57
N LEU A 200 15.57 -4.12 5.59
CA LEU A 200 14.40 -4.95 5.31
C LEU A 200 14.17 -6.01 6.39
N SER A 201 15.20 -6.77 6.78
CA SER A 201 15.06 -7.84 7.77
C SER A 201 14.71 -7.32 9.15
N SER A 202 15.31 -6.20 9.60
CA SER A 202 14.93 -5.59 10.88
C SER A 202 13.48 -5.13 10.91
N ASN A 203 12.97 -4.64 9.77
CA ASN A 203 11.56 -4.26 9.65
C ASN A 203 10.63 -5.47 9.75
N VAL A 204 10.96 -6.57 9.04
CA VAL A 204 10.24 -7.85 9.14
C VAL A 204 10.18 -8.35 10.58
N LEU A 205 11.33 -8.40 11.24
CA LEU A 205 11.45 -8.92 12.61
C LEU A 205 10.74 -8.02 13.63
N ALA A 206 10.85 -6.69 13.50
CA ALA A 206 10.16 -5.75 14.37
C ALA A 206 8.62 -5.81 14.21
N LEU A 207 8.13 -5.96 12.99
CA LEU A 207 6.69 -6.14 12.73
C LEU A 207 6.19 -7.50 13.25
N TYR A 208 6.98 -8.56 13.09
CA TYR A 208 6.64 -9.88 13.61
C TYR A 208 6.66 -9.92 15.15
N ASP A 209 7.67 -9.30 15.79
CA ASP A 209 7.77 -9.21 17.26
C ASP A 209 6.62 -8.40 17.88
N ALA A 210 6.09 -7.43 17.16
CA ALA A 210 4.87 -6.71 17.56
C ALA A 210 3.65 -7.63 17.70
N LYS A 211 3.73 -8.88 17.23
CA LYS A 211 2.72 -9.95 17.32
C LYS A 211 1.32 -9.52 16.91
N PRO A 212 1.14 -8.82 15.77
CA PRO A 212 -0.17 -8.36 15.36
C PRO A 212 -1.10 -9.57 15.18
N GLY A 213 -2.05 -9.77 16.11
CA GLY A 213 -2.98 -10.89 16.07
C GLY A 213 -2.35 -12.29 16.18
N ASN A 214 -1.12 -12.43 16.72
CA ASN A 214 -0.36 -13.67 16.83
C ASN A 214 -0.25 -14.43 15.49
N ILE A 215 0.28 -13.75 14.46
CA ILE A 215 0.49 -14.33 13.14
C ILE A 215 1.47 -15.50 13.21
N GLY A 216 1.11 -16.63 12.57
CA GLY A 216 1.95 -17.82 12.56
C GLY A 216 1.43 -18.91 11.61
N PRO A 217 1.93 -20.14 11.74
CA PRO A 217 1.50 -21.27 10.93
C PRO A 217 -0.03 -21.46 10.96
N GLY A 218 -0.62 -21.65 9.78
CA GLY A 218 -2.08 -21.77 9.61
C GLY A 218 -2.79 -20.44 9.37
N ASP A 219 -2.08 -19.31 9.48
CA ASP A 219 -2.58 -18.02 9.02
C ASP A 219 -2.40 -17.87 7.50
N ARG A 220 -3.24 -17.02 6.92
CA ARG A 220 -3.33 -16.87 5.47
C ARG A 220 -3.72 -15.43 5.11
N THR A 221 -3.11 -14.91 4.05
CA THR A 221 -3.54 -13.65 3.41
C THR A 221 -4.00 -13.87 1.97
N LEU A 222 -4.75 -12.91 1.45
CA LEU A 222 -4.91 -12.72 0.01
C LEU A 222 -4.02 -11.53 -0.40
N SER A 223 -3.04 -11.79 -1.27
CA SER A 223 -2.10 -10.79 -1.75
C SER A 223 -2.64 -10.12 -3.00
N PHE A 224 -2.74 -8.80 -2.96
CA PHE A 224 -3.11 -7.94 -4.09
C PHE A 224 -2.37 -6.58 -4.06
N LEU A 225 -1.62 -6.30 -3.00
CA LEU A 225 -0.71 -5.16 -3.00
C LEU A 225 0.54 -5.51 -3.81
N PRO A 226 0.95 -4.66 -4.78
CA PRO A 226 2.13 -4.98 -5.59
C PRO A 226 3.38 -5.17 -4.73
N TRP A 227 4.11 -6.27 -4.93
CA TRP A 227 5.40 -6.50 -4.28
C TRP A 227 6.53 -5.65 -4.86
N ALA A 228 6.28 -5.00 -5.98
CA ALA A 228 7.12 -3.90 -6.45
C ALA A 228 7.09 -2.67 -5.53
N HIS A 229 6.10 -2.60 -4.63
CA HIS A 229 6.03 -1.60 -3.56
C HIS A 229 6.50 -2.19 -2.23
N SER A 230 7.32 -1.46 -1.49
CA SER A 230 7.90 -1.92 -0.22
C SER A 230 6.85 -2.44 0.78
N PHE A 231 5.65 -1.83 0.82
CA PHE A 231 4.58 -2.26 1.74
C PHE A 231 4.07 -3.67 1.42
N GLY A 232 3.73 -3.95 0.15
CA GLY A 232 3.34 -5.31 -0.26
C GLY A 232 4.48 -6.31 -0.05
N GLN A 233 5.70 -5.93 -0.43
CA GLN A 233 6.88 -6.79 -0.30
C GLN A 233 7.16 -7.20 1.16
N ILE A 234 7.12 -6.25 2.10
CA ILE A 234 7.37 -6.58 3.51
C ILE A 234 6.17 -7.25 4.16
N ALA A 235 4.97 -6.68 4.03
CA ALA A 235 3.82 -7.13 4.81
C ALA A 235 3.14 -8.40 4.26
N GLU A 236 3.17 -8.63 2.93
CA GLU A 236 2.54 -9.81 2.31
C GLU A 236 3.53 -10.89 1.89
N LEU A 237 4.83 -10.59 1.74
CA LEU A 237 5.85 -11.57 1.37
C LEU A 237 6.76 -11.87 2.56
N HIS A 238 7.74 -11.01 2.86
CA HIS A 238 8.82 -11.36 3.77
C HIS A 238 8.35 -11.67 5.20
N MET A 239 7.41 -10.87 5.74
CA MET A 239 6.89 -11.09 7.10
C MET A 239 6.07 -12.38 7.19
N LEU A 240 5.23 -12.68 6.20
CA LEU A 240 4.40 -13.89 6.22
C LEU A 240 5.23 -15.15 5.98
N VAL A 241 6.25 -15.09 5.11
CA VAL A 241 7.22 -16.17 4.94
C VAL A 241 7.91 -16.46 6.27
N HIS A 242 8.44 -15.43 6.95
CA HIS A 242 9.07 -15.59 8.25
C HIS A 242 8.13 -16.19 9.31
N ALA A 243 6.86 -15.82 9.27
CA ALA A 243 5.84 -16.29 10.22
C ALA A 243 5.37 -17.75 9.97
N GLY A 244 5.68 -18.35 8.84
CA GLY A 244 5.13 -19.65 8.45
C GLY A 244 3.67 -19.59 7.97
N ALA A 245 3.20 -18.41 7.57
CA ALA A 245 1.87 -18.18 7.04
C ALA A 245 1.81 -18.42 5.52
N SER A 246 0.61 -18.51 4.94
CA SER A 246 0.42 -18.72 3.51
C SER A 246 -0.19 -17.49 2.81
N THR A 247 0.12 -17.33 1.52
CA THR A 247 -0.31 -16.20 0.70
C THR A 247 -0.99 -16.70 -0.57
N GLY A 248 -2.30 -16.43 -0.74
CA GLY A 248 -3.00 -16.64 -2.00
C GLY A 248 -2.94 -15.39 -2.87
N PHE A 249 -2.73 -15.52 -4.17
CA PHE A 249 -2.71 -14.39 -5.09
C PHE A 249 -4.10 -14.05 -5.61
N ALA A 250 -4.47 -12.78 -5.54
CA ALA A 250 -5.69 -12.30 -6.22
C ALA A 250 -5.46 -12.32 -7.74
N GLU A 251 -6.48 -12.75 -8.49
CA GLU A 251 -6.39 -12.84 -9.94
C GLU A 251 -6.42 -11.45 -10.61
N ALA A 252 -7.31 -10.56 -10.12
CA ALA A 252 -7.44 -9.19 -10.61
C ALA A 252 -8.08 -8.29 -9.53
N PRO A 253 -7.96 -6.96 -9.64
CA PRO A 253 -8.63 -6.03 -8.72
C PRO A 253 -10.16 -6.20 -8.66
N SER A 254 -10.78 -6.65 -9.76
CA SER A 254 -12.22 -6.92 -9.85
C SER A 254 -12.64 -8.21 -9.13
N THR A 255 -11.75 -9.18 -8.95
CA THR A 255 -12.03 -10.48 -8.36
C THR A 255 -11.71 -10.56 -6.87
N ILE A 256 -11.12 -9.51 -6.27
CA ILE A 256 -10.66 -9.51 -4.87
C ILE A 256 -11.73 -10.03 -3.90
N ILE A 257 -12.98 -9.61 -4.04
CA ILE A 257 -14.06 -10.04 -3.12
C ILE A 257 -14.36 -11.53 -3.24
N ASP A 258 -14.35 -12.08 -4.46
CA ASP A 258 -14.58 -13.50 -4.71
C ASP A 258 -13.38 -14.33 -4.25
N ASP A 259 -12.17 -13.84 -4.50
CA ASP A 259 -10.92 -14.46 -4.09
C ASP A 259 -10.78 -14.49 -2.55
N ILE A 260 -11.21 -13.42 -1.85
CA ILE A 260 -11.32 -13.42 -0.37
C ILE A 260 -12.22 -14.57 0.09
N GLY A 261 -13.36 -14.81 -0.58
CA GLY A 261 -14.27 -15.90 -0.25
C GLY A 261 -13.64 -17.28 -0.38
N LYS A 262 -12.74 -17.48 -1.34
CA LYS A 262 -12.05 -18.76 -1.62
C LYS A 262 -10.81 -18.95 -0.74
N VAL A 263 -9.95 -17.96 -0.65
CA VAL A 263 -8.71 -18.00 0.16
C VAL A 263 -9.03 -18.00 1.66
N ARG A 264 -10.11 -17.32 2.06
CA ARG A 264 -10.57 -17.20 3.45
C ARG A 264 -9.45 -16.68 4.37
N PRO A 265 -8.95 -15.46 4.12
CA PRO A 265 -7.80 -14.93 4.83
C PRO A 265 -8.09 -14.76 6.33
N THR A 266 -7.04 -14.94 7.14
CA THR A 266 -7.03 -14.61 8.57
C THR A 266 -6.41 -13.24 8.81
N ILE A 267 -5.63 -12.75 7.83
CA ILE A 267 -4.97 -11.46 7.82
C ILE A 267 -5.27 -10.80 6.48
N LEU A 268 -5.55 -9.50 6.48
CA LEU A 268 -5.70 -8.74 5.24
C LEU A 268 -4.84 -7.48 5.31
N VAL A 269 -3.95 -7.30 4.33
CA VAL A 269 -3.16 -6.07 4.19
C VAL A 269 -3.73 -5.28 3.02
N ALA A 270 -4.14 -4.05 3.26
CA ALA A 270 -4.81 -3.27 2.22
C ALA A 270 -4.57 -1.77 2.36
N VAL A 271 -4.93 -1.03 1.32
CA VAL A 271 -5.02 0.43 1.34
C VAL A 271 -6.43 0.87 1.74
N PRO A 272 -6.63 2.10 2.27
CA PRO A 272 -7.93 2.60 2.75
C PRO A 272 -9.07 2.45 1.74
N ARG A 273 -8.81 2.63 0.44
CA ARG A 273 -9.83 2.53 -0.63
C ARG A 273 -10.58 1.19 -0.62
N ILE A 274 -9.92 0.10 -0.26
CA ILE A 274 -10.57 -1.24 -0.18
C ILE A 274 -11.61 -1.23 0.95
N PHE A 275 -11.23 -0.72 2.12
CA PHE A 275 -12.15 -0.63 3.27
C PHE A 275 -13.31 0.32 2.99
N ASN A 276 -13.06 1.46 2.32
CA ASN A 276 -14.09 2.41 1.91
C ASN A 276 -15.11 1.74 0.99
N LYS A 277 -14.66 1.06 -0.08
CA LYS A 277 -15.56 0.34 -1.01
C LYS A 277 -16.40 -0.73 -0.31
N ILE A 278 -15.79 -1.48 0.61
CA ILE A 278 -16.52 -2.51 1.37
C ILE A 278 -17.55 -1.86 2.29
N TYR A 279 -17.17 -0.77 3.00
CA TYR A 279 -18.07 -0.01 3.88
C TYR A 279 -19.30 0.50 3.12
N ASP A 280 -19.10 1.18 1.99
CA ASP A 280 -20.16 1.74 1.16
C ASP A 280 -21.05 0.65 0.56
N GLY A 281 -20.46 -0.40 0.02
CA GLY A 281 -21.20 -1.55 -0.50
C GLY A 281 -22.06 -2.24 0.56
N LEU A 282 -21.60 -2.30 1.81
CA LEU A 282 -22.39 -2.84 2.92
C LEU A 282 -23.57 -1.94 3.26
N HIS A 283 -23.35 -0.63 3.35
CA HIS A 283 -24.41 0.35 3.67
C HIS A 283 -25.47 0.38 2.56
N LYS A 284 -25.07 0.43 1.29
CA LYS A 284 -25.96 0.35 0.13
C LYS A 284 -26.81 -0.92 0.18
N LYS A 285 -26.19 -2.07 0.37
CA LYS A 285 -26.91 -3.36 0.45
C LYS A 285 -27.88 -3.44 1.63
N MET A 286 -27.54 -2.84 2.78
CA MET A 286 -28.45 -2.77 3.92
C MET A 286 -29.62 -1.80 3.67
N ALA A 287 -29.38 -0.71 2.95
CA ALA A 287 -30.44 0.23 2.54
C ALA A 287 -31.43 -0.44 1.57
N GLU A 288 -30.91 -1.15 0.55
CA GLU A 288 -31.72 -1.88 -0.45
C GLU A 288 -32.55 -3.00 0.17
N ARG A 289 -31.99 -3.77 1.10
CA ARG A 289 -32.71 -4.86 1.79
C ARG A 289 -33.85 -4.35 2.67
N GLY A 290 -33.72 -3.14 3.23
CA GLY A 290 -34.74 -2.54 4.08
C GLY A 290 -35.18 -3.38 5.28
N GLY A 291 -36.35 -3.08 5.82
CA GLY A 291 -37.06 -3.89 6.81
C GLY A 291 -36.21 -4.30 8.02
N LEU A 292 -36.37 -5.56 8.45
CA LEU A 292 -35.73 -6.10 9.65
C LEU A 292 -34.18 -6.14 9.55
N ALA A 293 -33.63 -6.38 8.37
CA ALA A 293 -32.17 -6.45 8.20
C ALA A 293 -31.51 -5.09 8.45
N LYS A 294 -32.06 -4.01 7.88
CA LYS A 294 -31.61 -2.64 8.12
C LYS A 294 -31.79 -2.25 9.59
N PHE A 295 -32.94 -2.56 10.19
CA PHE A 295 -33.19 -2.29 11.60
C PHE A 295 -32.17 -2.96 12.53
N LEU A 296 -31.89 -4.25 12.32
CA LEU A 296 -30.91 -5.00 13.13
C LEU A 296 -29.47 -4.47 12.92
N PHE A 297 -29.14 -4.05 11.70
CA PHE A 297 -27.85 -3.47 11.39
C PHE A 297 -27.65 -2.14 12.14
N GLU A 298 -28.60 -1.20 12.05
CA GLU A 298 -28.51 0.09 12.74
C GLU A 298 -28.57 -0.06 14.27
N MET A 299 -29.41 -0.97 14.77
CA MET A 299 -29.48 -1.31 16.20
C MET A 299 -28.14 -1.85 16.71
N GLY A 300 -27.51 -2.75 15.94
CA GLY A 300 -26.22 -3.34 16.27
C GLY A 300 -25.10 -2.30 16.27
N LYS A 301 -25.05 -1.44 15.25
CA LYS A 301 -24.12 -0.30 15.19
C LYS A 301 -24.24 0.60 16.42
N ALA A 302 -25.46 1.04 16.73
CA ALA A 302 -25.69 1.90 17.89
C ALA A 302 -25.27 1.23 19.22
N ALA A 303 -25.52 -0.08 19.37
CA ALA A 303 -25.12 -0.83 20.56
C ALA A 303 -23.58 -1.02 20.63
N ALA A 304 -22.90 -1.24 19.51
CA ALA A 304 -21.44 -1.35 19.44
C ALA A 304 -20.76 -0.01 19.78
N ILE A 305 -21.24 1.10 19.21
CA ILE A 305 -20.78 2.46 19.54
C ILE A 305 -20.96 2.73 21.04
N ALA A 306 -22.14 2.45 21.60
CA ALA A 306 -22.41 2.67 23.03
C ALA A 306 -21.47 1.84 23.92
N LYS A 307 -21.14 0.59 23.51
CA LYS A 307 -20.18 -0.26 24.22
C LYS A 307 -18.75 0.33 24.16
N ARG A 308 -18.32 0.75 22.99
CA ARG A 308 -16.98 1.36 22.77
C ARG A 308 -16.79 2.65 23.57
N GLU A 309 -17.84 3.46 23.70
CA GLU A 309 -17.85 4.71 24.46
C GLU A 309 -18.08 4.51 25.98
N GLY A 310 -18.08 3.29 26.48
CA GLY A 310 -18.29 3.01 27.90
C GLY A 310 -19.73 3.19 28.39
N ARG A 311 -20.68 3.45 27.47
CA ARG A 311 -22.13 3.58 27.75
C ARG A 311 -22.88 2.25 27.59
N GLY A 312 -22.11 1.12 27.55
CA GLY A 312 -22.64 -0.23 27.39
C GLY A 312 -23.36 -0.69 28.66
N GLY A 313 -24.60 -1.21 28.51
CA GLY A 313 -25.35 -1.87 29.57
C GLY A 313 -25.87 -3.22 29.08
N LEU A 314 -26.57 -3.98 29.95
CA LEU A 314 -27.08 -5.31 29.62
C LEU A 314 -27.94 -5.30 28.35
N LEU A 315 -28.80 -4.32 28.18
CA LEU A 315 -29.67 -4.16 26.99
C LEU A 315 -28.83 -3.97 25.70
N ASN A 316 -27.77 -3.14 25.75
CA ASN A 316 -26.88 -2.96 24.59
C ASN A 316 -26.09 -4.22 24.29
N SER A 317 -25.69 -4.98 25.31
CA SER A 317 -25.01 -6.28 25.11
C SER A 317 -25.93 -7.30 24.44
N ILE A 318 -27.20 -7.36 24.81
CA ILE A 318 -28.20 -8.24 24.17
C ILE A 318 -28.44 -7.80 22.71
N LYS A 319 -28.66 -6.50 22.46
CA LYS A 319 -28.85 -5.96 21.11
C LYS A 319 -27.65 -6.28 20.21
N LEU A 320 -26.43 -6.09 20.72
CA LEU A 320 -25.20 -6.40 20.01
C LEU A 320 -25.09 -7.90 19.70
N ALA A 321 -25.39 -8.77 20.67
CA ALA A 321 -25.35 -10.22 20.45
C ALA A 321 -26.36 -10.69 19.38
N ILE A 322 -27.56 -10.11 19.33
CA ILE A 322 -28.56 -10.40 18.28
C ILE A 322 -28.04 -9.92 16.91
N ALA A 323 -27.59 -8.68 16.83
CA ALA A 323 -27.06 -8.10 15.59
C ALA A 323 -25.81 -8.86 15.10
N ASP A 324 -24.92 -9.25 16.00
CA ASP A 324 -23.73 -10.05 15.69
C ASP A 324 -24.10 -11.36 15.04
N ARG A 325 -25.04 -12.12 15.65
CA ARG A 325 -25.43 -13.44 15.15
C ARG A 325 -26.19 -13.39 13.82
N VAL A 326 -26.94 -12.32 13.53
CA VAL A 326 -27.83 -12.26 12.35
C VAL A 326 -27.24 -11.43 11.22
N VAL A 327 -26.50 -10.37 11.53
CA VAL A 327 -26.02 -9.40 10.54
C VAL A 327 -24.49 -9.37 10.47
N PHE A 328 -23.80 -9.17 11.60
CA PHE A 328 -22.35 -8.94 11.59
C PHE A 328 -21.56 -10.21 11.19
N VAL A 329 -22.06 -11.40 11.56
CA VAL A 329 -21.49 -12.67 11.06
C VAL A 329 -21.47 -12.71 9.52
N LYS A 330 -22.54 -12.24 8.86
CA LYS A 330 -22.61 -12.21 7.38
C LYS A 330 -21.68 -11.16 6.77
N ILE A 331 -21.38 -10.10 7.51
CA ILE A 331 -20.35 -9.14 7.11
C ILE A 331 -18.98 -9.80 7.18
N ARG A 332 -18.67 -10.46 8.30
CA ARG A 332 -17.40 -11.20 8.46
C ARG A 332 -17.23 -12.33 7.44
N GLU A 333 -18.30 -13.02 7.08
CA GLU A 333 -18.28 -14.05 6.03
C GLU A 333 -17.81 -13.51 4.67
N ARG A 334 -18.05 -12.23 4.36
CA ARG A 334 -17.53 -11.59 3.15
C ARG A 334 -16.02 -11.40 3.16
N PHE A 335 -15.42 -11.40 4.35
CA PHE A 335 -13.96 -11.44 4.54
C PHE A 335 -13.45 -12.89 4.73
N GLY A 336 -14.21 -13.90 4.26
CA GLY A 336 -13.86 -15.30 4.40
C GLY A 336 -14.21 -15.94 5.75
N GLY A 337 -14.80 -15.17 6.69
CA GLY A 337 -15.28 -15.64 8.00
C GLY A 337 -14.19 -16.01 9.02
N ARG A 338 -12.91 -15.78 8.70
CA ARG A 338 -11.75 -16.15 9.53
C ARG A 338 -10.84 -14.96 9.88
N LEU A 339 -11.17 -13.75 9.41
CA LEU A 339 -10.32 -12.60 9.57
C LEU A 339 -10.08 -12.29 11.05
N LYS A 340 -8.83 -12.31 11.49
CA LYS A 340 -8.36 -11.93 12.82
C LYS A 340 -8.08 -10.43 12.90
N LEU A 341 -7.43 -9.91 11.84
CA LEU A 341 -7.10 -8.50 11.72
C LEU A 341 -6.91 -8.09 10.26
N ALA A 342 -7.08 -6.81 10.01
CA ALA A 342 -6.62 -6.17 8.79
C ALA A 342 -5.65 -5.04 9.13
N ILE A 343 -4.69 -4.76 8.23
CA ILE A 343 -3.75 -3.65 8.33
C ILE A 343 -4.02 -2.70 7.19
N SER A 344 -4.18 -1.41 7.50
CA SER A 344 -4.34 -0.33 6.55
C SER A 344 -3.16 0.62 6.59
N SER A 345 -2.55 0.92 5.44
CA SER A 345 -1.44 1.86 5.33
C SER A 345 -1.41 2.56 3.96
N SER A 346 -0.36 3.34 3.69
CA SER A 346 -0.10 4.12 2.47
C SER A 346 -0.94 5.39 2.30
N ALA A 347 -2.07 5.52 2.99
CA ALA A 347 -2.89 6.74 3.09
C ALA A 347 -3.69 6.72 4.41
N ALA A 348 -4.28 7.84 4.79
CA ALA A 348 -5.09 7.93 5.99
C ALA A 348 -6.39 7.12 5.84
N LEU A 349 -6.74 6.32 6.83
CA LEU A 349 -8.03 5.65 6.92
C LEU A 349 -9.00 6.57 7.67
N ASN A 350 -10.21 6.72 7.13
CA ASN A 350 -11.22 7.49 7.86
C ASN A 350 -11.55 6.81 9.21
N ARG A 351 -11.48 7.60 10.28
CA ARG A 351 -11.70 7.13 11.63
C ARG A 351 -13.05 6.40 11.81
N LYS A 352 -14.14 6.91 11.21
CA LYS A 352 -15.47 6.29 11.30
C LYS A 352 -15.51 4.90 10.65
N ILE A 353 -14.73 4.70 9.58
CA ILE A 353 -14.59 3.41 8.90
C ILE A 353 -13.79 2.43 9.76
N ALA A 354 -12.66 2.87 10.33
CA ALA A 354 -11.87 2.05 11.26
C ALA A 354 -12.73 1.60 12.46
N GLU A 355 -13.45 2.53 13.08
CA GLU A 355 -14.37 2.27 14.18
C GLU A 355 -15.49 1.29 13.79
N PHE A 356 -16.08 1.47 12.61
CA PHE A 356 -17.12 0.55 12.10
C PHE A 356 -16.62 -0.89 11.94
N PHE A 357 -15.45 -1.07 11.28
CA PHE A 357 -14.91 -2.42 11.11
C PHE A 357 -14.54 -3.07 12.44
N HIS A 358 -14.05 -2.31 13.39
CA HIS A 358 -13.84 -2.80 14.75
C HIS A 358 -15.15 -3.22 15.41
N ASP A 359 -16.21 -2.39 15.30
CA ASP A 359 -17.53 -2.61 15.88
C ASP A 359 -18.24 -3.86 15.31
N VAL A 360 -18.00 -4.22 14.04
CA VAL A 360 -18.58 -5.43 13.42
C VAL A 360 -17.70 -6.68 13.58
N GLY A 361 -16.56 -6.58 14.29
CA GLY A 361 -15.67 -7.69 14.57
C GLY A 361 -14.76 -8.10 13.40
N ALA A 362 -14.43 -7.16 12.52
CA ALA A 362 -13.41 -7.28 11.48
C ALA A 362 -12.38 -6.13 11.64
N PRO A 363 -11.59 -6.08 12.72
CA PRO A 363 -10.83 -4.91 13.11
C PRO A 363 -9.76 -4.55 12.07
N VAL A 364 -9.66 -3.25 11.77
CA VAL A 364 -8.64 -2.66 10.90
C VAL A 364 -7.72 -1.78 11.74
N TYR A 365 -6.42 -2.05 11.66
CA TYR A 365 -5.37 -1.34 12.35
C TYR A 365 -4.57 -0.49 11.36
N GLU A 366 -4.33 0.76 11.72
CA GLU A 366 -3.56 1.66 10.87
C GLU A 366 -2.06 1.51 11.15
N ALA A 367 -1.27 1.59 10.08
CA ALA A 367 0.18 1.65 10.11
C ALA A 367 0.67 2.83 9.26
N TRP A 368 1.82 3.38 9.63
CA TRP A 368 2.47 4.43 8.87
C TRP A 368 3.92 4.07 8.57
N GLY A 369 4.36 4.55 7.43
CA GLY A 369 5.71 4.45 6.96
C GLY A 369 5.84 4.88 5.50
N MET A 370 7.02 4.66 4.94
CA MET A 370 7.37 5.03 3.57
C MET A 370 8.49 4.12 3.08
N THR A 371 8.74 4.08 1.78
CA THR A 371 9.79 3.21 1.22
C THR A 371 11.15 3.45 1.87
N GLU A 372 11.47 4.70 2.18
CA GLU A 372 12.68 5.11 2.89
C GLU A 372 12.77 4.62 4.34
N LEU A 373 11.69 3.99 4.85
CA LEU A 373 11.61 3.34 6.18
C LEU A 373 11.39 1.82 6.10
N SER A 374 11.52 1.18 4.95
CA SER A 374 11.58 -0.27 4.68
C SER A 374 10.35 -1.15 5.01
N PRO A 375 9.11 -0.76 4.86
CA PRO A 375 8.47 0.54 4.86
C PRO A 375 7.88 0.93 6.21
N GLY A 376 7.64 -0.04 7.14
CA GLY A 376 6.86 0.16 8.35
C GLY A 376 7.64 0.88 9.45
N HIS A 377 7.00 1.86 10.11
CA HIS A 377 7.64 2.57 11.21
C HIS A 377 6.76 2.66 12.45
N THR A 378 5.44 2.79 12.28
CA THR A 378 4.47 2.72 13.37
C THR A 378 3.33 1.78 13.02
N LEU A 379 2.69 1.21 14.05
CA LEU A 379 1.59 0.27 13.90
C LEU A 379 0.64 0.35 15.11
N ASN A 380 -0.67 0.41 14.85
CA ASN A 380 -1.68 0.09 15.84
C ASN A 380 -1.80 -1.42 16.00
N LEU A 381 -2.01 -1.88 17.23
CA LEU A 381 -2.08 -3.30 17.58
C LEU A 381 -3.40 -3.59 18.32
N PRO A 382 -3.88 -4.83 18.36
CA PRO A 382 -5.06 -5.21 19.15
C PRO A 382 -5.01 -4.75 20.61
N GLU A 383 -3.82 -4.81 21.23
CA GLU A 383 -3.60 -4.46 22.62
C GLU A 383 -3.34 -2.95 22.83
N ALA A 384 -3.02 -2.23 21.75
CA ALA A 384 -2.64 -0.83 21.78
C ALA A 384 -3.13 -0.11 20.52
N ASN A 385 -4.44 0.16 20.45
CA ASN A 385 -5.08 0.84 19.34
C ASN A 385 -5.67 2.19 19.77
N LYS A 386 -5.44 3.22 18.96
CA LYS A 386 -6.06 4.53 19.15
C LYS A 386 -6.55 5.04 17.79
N PHE A 387 -7.87 5.08 17.59
CA PHE A 387 -8.48 5.51 16.34
C PHE A 387 -8.06 6.91 15.93
N GLY A 388 -7.70 7.08 14.67
CA GLY A 388 -7.17 8.32 14.11
C GLY A 388 -5.67 8.51 14.33
N SER A 389 -5.00 7.60 15.07
CA SER A 389 -3.54 7.51 15.09
C SER A 389 -3.06 6.44 14.12
N VAL A 390 -1.81 6.52 13.73
CA VAL A 390 -1.12 5.48 12.94
C VAL A 390 -0.28 4.55 13.83
N GLY A 391 -0.59 4.49 15.13
CA GLY A 391 0.03 3.60 16.09
C GLY A 391 1.29 4.15 16.75
N ARG A 392 2.05 3.23 17.35
CA ARG A 392 3.31 3.50 18.04
C ARG A 392 4.48 3.01 17.21
N PRO A 393 5.71 3.58 17.40
CA PRO A 393 6.91 3.04 16.77
C PRO A 393 7.11 1.55 17.05
N ILE A 394 7.51 0.82 16.02
CA ILE A 394 7.88 -0.60 16.11
C ILE A 394 9.20 -0.78 16.87
N LEU A 395 9.54 -2.01 17.24
CA LEU A 395 10.77 -2.33 17.97
C LEU A 395 12.02 -1.76 17.27
N GLY A 396 12.91 -1.14 18.02
CA GLY A 396 14.14 -0.52 17.53
C GLY A 396 13.96 0.82 16.82
N SER A 397 12.72 1.32 16.70
CA SER A 397 12.41 2.57 16.02
C SER A 397 11.91 3.64 17.00
N TRP A 398 12.14 4.91 16.67
CA TRP A 398 11.58 6.04 17.43
C TRP A 398 11.34 7.25 16.54
N ILE A 399 10.65 8.25 17.08
CA ILE A 399 10.22 9.47 16.38
C ILE A 399 10.61 10.69 17.21
N GLU A 400 11.10 11.73 16.51
CA GLU A 400 11.23 13.10 16.99
C GLU A 400 10.26 14.00 16.20
N ILE A 401 9.66 14.99 16.84
CA ILE A 401 8.84 16.01 16.19
C ILE A 401 9.64 17.31 16.11
N ASP A 402 10.10 17.64 14.90
CA ASP A 402 10.84 18.88 14.62
C ASP A 402 9.86 20.05 14.40
N ARG A 403 9.82 20.96 15.35
CA ARG A 403 8.94 22.14 15.34
C ARG A 403 9.59 23.39 14.75
N SER A 404 10.76 23.27 14.14
CA SER A 404 11.48 24.41 13.55
C SER A 404 10.66 25.20 12.53
N LEU A 405 9.80 24.51 11.78
CA LEU A 405 8.92 25.12 10.77
C LEU A 405 7.56 25.59 11.32
N THR A 406 7.09 25.05 12.43
CA THR A 406 5.74 25.30 12.99
C THR A 406 5.76 26.20 14.21
N GLY A 407 6.92 26.39 14.83
CA GLY A 407 7.12 27.17 16.05
C GLY A 407 7.03 26.32 17.33
N PRO A 408 7.66 26.79 18.42
CA PRO A 408 7.80 26.03 19.67
C PRO A 408 6.47 25.71 20.35
N ASP A 409 5.46 26.58 20.18
CA ASP A 409 4.12 26.41 20.78
C ASP A 409 3.21 25.49 19.96
N SER A 410 3.64 25.07 18.76
CA SER A 410 2.86 24.14 17.94
C SER A 410 2.87 22.74 18.54
N LYS A 411 1.72 22.09 18.53
CA LYS A 411 1.60 20.69 18.92
C LYS A 411 2.30 19.77 17.91
N ASP A 412 2.20 20.08 16.61
CA ASP A 412 2.74 19.29 15.51
C ASP A 412 4.02 19.91 14.91
N GLY A 413 4.75 19.08 14.17
CA GLY A 413 5.94 19.44 13.44
C GLY A 413 6.30 18.40 12.39
N GLU A 414 7.47 18.53 11.76
CA GLU A 414 7.99 17.49 10.87
C GLU A 414 8.32 16.24 11.66
N ILE A 415 7.90 15.08 11.15
CA ILE A 415 8.23 13.79 11.72
C ILE A 415 9.64 13.41 11.27
N ILE A 416 10.55 13.26 12.23
CA ILE A 416 11.89 12.71 12.02
C ILE A 416 11.88 11.27 12.52
N ALA A 417 12.18 10.33 11.63
CA ALA A 417 12.14 8.91 11.92
C ALA A 417 13.54 8.32 12.09
N TYR A 418 13.71 7.48 13.09
CA TYR A 418 14.98 6.81 13.42
C TYR A 418 14.79 5.32 13.60
N GLY A 419 15.74 4.52 13.18
CA GLY A 419 15.75 3.08 13.39
C GLY A 419 16.61 2.33 12.38
N PRO A 420 16.82 1.02 12.58
CA PRO A 420 17.59 0.19 11.67
C PRO A 420 16.91 0.03 10.30
N ASN A 421 15.65 0.37 10.19
CA ASN A 421 14.83 0.34 8.98
C ASN A 421 14.94 1.61 8.12
N VAL A 422 15.70 2.63 8.54
CA VAL A 422 15.98 3.83 7.75
C VAL A 422 16.89 3.46 6.57
N MET A 423 16.54 3.88 5.37
CA MET A 423 17.27 3.63 4.12
C MET A 423 18.75 4.02 4.18
N VAL A 424 19.55 3.43 3.32
CA VAL A 424 20.95 3.85 3.12
C VAL A 424 21.04 5.21 2.41
N GLY A 425 20.15 5.47 1.47
CA GLY A 425 20.09 6.71 0.70
C GLY A 425 19.35 6.55 -0.61
N TYR A 426 19.40 7.58 -1.46
CA TYR A 426 18.91 7.52 -2.83
C TYR A 426 20.04 7.17 -3.80
N HIS A 427 19.78 6.21 -4.68
CA HIS A 427 20.73 5.75 -5.69
C HIS A 427 21.13 6.91 -6.62
N ASN A 428 22.44 7.08 -6.83
CA ASN A 428 23.03 8.14 -7.68
C ASN A 428 22.61 9.58 -7.32
N LEU A 429 22.02 9.83 -6.13
CA LEU A 429 21.48 11.12 -5.73
C LEU A 429 21.98 11.54 -4.33
N PRO A 430 23.30 11.75 -4.15
CA PRO A 430 23.86 12.09 -2.83
C PRO A 430 23.33 13.42 -2.28
N GLU A 431 23.08 14.43 -3.13
CA GLU A 431 22.52 15.70 -2.71
C GLU A 431 21.07 15.59 -2.22
N GLU A 432 20.26 14.74 -2.86
CA GLU A 432 18.89 14.48 -2.41
C GLU A 432 18.89 13.65 -1.12
N THR A 433 19.84 12.75 -0.96
CA THR A 433 20.06 11.99 0.28
C THR A 433 20.39 12.93 1.44
N ALA A 434 21.34 13.85 1.26
CA ALA A 434 21.76 14.80 2.28
C ALA A 434 20.64 15.79 2.70
N LYS A 435 19.61 16.00 1.85
CA LYS A 435 18.44 16.82 2.22
C LYS A 435 17.51 16.12 3.20
N VAL A 436 17.49 14.79 3.23
CA VAL A 436 16.54 14.02 4.01
C VAL A 436 17.18 13.20 5.14
N LEU A 437 18.41 12.71 4.96
CA LEU A 437 19.16 12.03 6.02
C LEU A 437 19.97 13.06 6.82
N ARG A 438 19.75 13.07 8.14
CA ARG A 438 20.47 13.89 9.10
C ARG A 438 21.79 13.20 9.50
N GLU A 439 22.76 13.97 9.95
CA GLU A 439 24.06 13.45 10.44
C GLU A 439 23.90 12.50 11.65
N ASP A 440 22.82 12.66 12.43
CA ASP A 440 22.50 11.81 13.58
C ASP A 440 21.74 10.51 13.20
N GLY A 441 21.56 10.23 11.89
CA GLY A 441 20.87 9.07 11.36
C GLY A 441 19.35 9.22 11.25
N GLY A 442 18.79 10.37 11.58
CA GLY A 442 17.36 10.67 11.45
C GLY A 442 16.95 10.90 10.00
N LEU A 443 15.81 10.37 9.60
CA LEU A 443 15.18 10.63 8.30
C LEU A 443 14.13 11.74 8.44
N ARG A 444 14.29 12.84 7.70
CA ARG A 444 13.24 13.83 7.45
C ARG A 444 12.20 13.25 6.51
N THR A 445 11.02 12.93 7.04
CA THR A 445 9.99 12.23 6.28
C THR A 445 9.20 13.14 5.34
N GLY A 446 9.21 14.45 5.62
CA GLY A 446 8.34 15.41 4.96
C GLY A 446 6.87 15.29 5.36
N ASP A 447 6.52 14.34 6.22
CA ASP A 447 5.20 14.23 6.84
C ASP A 447 5.16 15.07 8.13
N ARG A 448 4.00 15.65 8.44
CA ARG A 448 3.73 16.37 9.68
C ARG A 448 2.87 15.54 10.61
N GLY A 449 3.12 15.73 11.89
CA GLY A 449 2.34 15.06 12.91
C GLY A 449 2.77 15.43 14.32
N TRP A 450 2.15 14.75 15.28
CA TRP A 450 2.44 14.90 16.70
C TRP A 450 2.28 13.55 17.40
N VAL A 451 2.98 13.41 18.51
CA VAL A 451 2.92 12.21 19.35
C VAL A 451 2.21 12.57 20.65
N ASP A 452 1.25 11.75 21.08
CA ASP A 452 0.57 11.95 22.34
C ASP A 452 1.36 11.42 23.56
N GLU A 453 0.80 11.59 24.76
CA GLU A 453 1.42 11.17 26.02
C GLU A 453 1.61 9.64 26.10
N ASP A 454 0.76 8.88 25.41
CA ASP A 454 0.84 7.42 25.34
C ASP A 454 1.79 6.92 24.23
N GLY A 455 2.40 7.83 23.44
CA GLY A 455 3.35 7.51 22.38
C GLY A 455 2.71 7.19 21.02
N PHE A 456 1.41 7.46 20.81
CA PHE A 456 0.76 7.28 19.53
C PHE A 456 1.02 8.46 18.60
N LEU A 457 1.37 8.15 17.34
CA LEU A 457 1.59 9.14 16.29
C LEU A 457 0.27 9.50 15.60
N PHE A 458 0.04 10.78 15.41
CA PHE A 458 -1.06 11.34 14.62
C PHE A 458 -0.49 12.13 13.45
N ILE A 459 -0.84 11.76 12.23
CA ILE A 459 -0.42 12.45 11.01
C ILE A 459 -1.38 13.61 10.74
N THR A 460 -0.84 14.79 10.46
CA THR A 460 -1.63 16.01 10.16
C THR A 460 -1.48 16.48 8.72
N GLY A 461 -0.57 15.87 7.92
CA GLY A 461 -0.42 16.16 6.50
C GLY A 461 1.02 16.07 6.01
N ARG A 462 1.29 16.65 4.83
CA ARG A 462 2.63 16.71 4.23
C ARG A 462 3.13 18.13 4.12
N ILE A 463 4.40 18.36 4.45
CA ILE A 463 5.02 19.69 4.40
C ILE A 463 4.95 20.27 2.97
N LYS A 464 5.24 19.47 1.95
CA LYS A 464 5.28 19.91 0.55
C LYS A 464 3.90 20.12 -0.09
N GLU A 465 2.84 19.58 0.52
CA GLU A 465 1.47 19.67 -0.01
C GLU A 465 0.64 20.76 0.67
N GLN A 466 1.12 21.25 1.83
CA GLN A 466 0.46 22.38 2.51
C GLN A 466 0.64 23.67 1.72
N TYR A 467 -0.38 24.50 1.75
CA TYR A 467 -0.29 25.87 1.22
C TYR A 467 -1.06 26.85 2.10
N LYS A 468 -0.83 28.14 1.87
CA LYS A 468 -1.54 29.22 2.55
C LYS A 468 -2.61 29.80 1.64
N LEU A 469 -3.78 30.08 2.21
CA LEU A 469 -4.74 31.00 1.61
C LEU A 469 -4.27 32.45 1.76
N GLU A 470 -4.87 33.38 1.01
CA GLU A 470 -4.61 34.85 1.13
C GLU A 470 -4.77 35.37 2.56
N ASN A 471 -5.68 34.80 3.34
CA ASN A 471 -5.89 35.17 4.75
C ASN A 471 -4.83 34.60 5.71
N GLY A 472 -3.78 33.98 5.19
CA GLY A 472 -2.68 33.41 5.95
C GLY A 472 -2.92 32.05 6.61
N LYS A 473 -4.11 31.48 6.45
CA LYS A 473 -4.44 30.16 7.01
C LYS A 473 -3.84 29.04 6.19
N TYR A 474 -3.27 28.06 6.87
CA TYR A 474 -2.74 26.85 6.22
C TYR A 474 -3.84 25.88 5.88
N ILE A 475 -3.72 25.25 4.72
CA ILE A 475 -4.56 24.15 4.23
C ILE A 475 -3.72 22.90 4.11
N PHE A 476 -4.28 21.78 4.53
CA PHE A 476 -3.72 20.44 4.41
C PHE A 476 -4.64 19.63 3.49
N PRO A 477 -4.42 19.65 2.18
CA PRO A 477 -5.39 19.13 1.22
C PRO A 477 -5.63 17.62 1.34
N THR A 478 -4.61 16.86 1.73
CA THR A 478 -4.66 15.38 1.73
C THR A 478 -5.80 14.85 2.62
N GLU A 479 -5.97 15.37 3.84
CA GLU A 479 -7.03 14.91 4.75
C GLU A 479 -8.43 15.23 4.21
N LEU A 480 -8.59 16.42 3.63
CA LEU A 480 -9.83 16.83 2.97
C LEU A 480 -10.14 15.96 1.75
N GLU A 481 -9.14 15.71 0.90
CA GLU A 481 -9.29 14.88 -0.30
C GLU A 481 -9.67 13.45 0.04
N GLU A 482 -9.01 12.84 1.04
CA GLU A 482 -9.36 11.50 1.51
C GLU A 482 -10.78 11.47 2.10
N THR A 483 -11.19 12.52 2.79
CA THR A 483 -12.55 12.62 3.35
C THR A 483 -13.60 12.80 2.25
N ILE A 484 -13.32 13.60 1.22
CA ILE A 484 -14.22 13.81 0.07
C ILE A 484 -14.40 12.50 -0.72
N LYS A 485 -13.34 11.71 -0.88
CA LYS A 485 -13.39 10.39 -1.54
C LYS A 485 -14.19 9.32 -0.77
N LEU A 486 -14.74 9.64 0.40
CA LEU A 486 -15.72 8.78 1.07
C LEU A 486 -17.10 8.86 0.42
N SER A 487 -17.37 9.84 -0.44
CA SER A 487 -18.58 9.84 -1.26
C SER A 487 -18.50 8.76 -2.33
N SER A 488 -19.53 7.92 -2.42
CA SER A 488 -19.66 6.91 -3.48
C SER A 488 -19.69 7.51 -4.89
N PHE A 489 -20.01 8.79 -5.01
CA PHE A 489 -20.02 9.51 -6.29
C PHE A 489 -18.64 10.01 -6.74
N ILE A 490 -17.61 9.93 -5.87
CA ILE A 490 -16.32 10.57 -6.11
C ILE A 490 -15.19 9.53 -6.12
N GLU A 491 -14.54 9.39 -7.26
CA GLU A 491 -13.41 8.48 -7.43
C GLU A 491 -12.07 9.15 -7.08
N HIS A 492 -11.86 10.39 -7.60
CA HIS A 492 -10.66 11.17 -7.30
C HIS A 492 -11.02 12.61 -6.98
N CYS A 493 -10.22 13.21 -6.09
CA CYS A 493 -10.34 14.60 -5.68
C CYS A 493 -8.97 15.25 -5.62
N MET A 494 -8.86 16.50 -6.09
CA MET A 494 -7.71 17.37 -5.86
C MET A 494 -8.19 18.74 -5.41
N ILE A 495 -7.72 19.18 -4.24
CA ILE A 495 -8.01 20.52 -3.70
C ILE A 495 -6.89 21.49 -4.07
N GLU A 496 -7.28 22.68 -4.53
CA GLU A 496 -6.36 23.76 -4.88
C GLU A 496 -6.88 25.10 -4.33
N GLY A 497 -5.96 25.95 -3.89
CA GLY A 497 -6.31 27.24 -3.30
C GLY A 497 -5.09 28.06 -2.86
N ALA A 498 -3.89 27.65 -3.28
CA ALA A 498 -2.65 28.33 -2.92
C ALA A 498 -2.68 29.82 -3.29
N ASN A 499 -2.50 30.70 -2.29
CA ASN A 499 -2.59 32.16 -2.44
C ASN A 499 -3.92 32.67 -3.03
N ARG A 500 -5.02 31.97 -2.75
CA ARG A 500 -6.38 32.34 -3.14
C ARG A 500 -7.24 32.61 -1.90
N SER A 501 -8.38 33.26 -2.12
CA SER A 501 -9.31 33.60 -1.03
C SER A 501 -10.09 32.41 -0.48
N TYR A 502 -10.16 31.29 -1.21
CA TYR A 502 -10.86 30.05 -0.83
C TYR A 502 -10.28 28.86 -1.60
N ASN A 503 -10.68 27.67 -1.18
CA ASN A 503 -10.36 26.41 -1.87
C ASN A 503 -11.40 26.07 -2.94
N VAL A 504 -10.94 25.41 -4.00
CA VAL A 504 -11.77 24.74 -5.00
C VAL A 504 -11.37 23.26 -5.08
N ALA A 505 -12.25 22.40 -5.58
CA ALA A 505 -11.96 21.00 -5.78
C ALA A 505 -12.13 20.60 -7.25
N LEU A 506 -11.13 19.91 -7.82
CA LEU A 506 -11.31 19.13 -9.01
C LEU A 506 -11.79 17.75 -8.63
N ILE A 507 -12.86 17.27 -9.24
CA ILE A 507 -13.52 16.00 -8.93
C ILE A 507 -13.62 15.13 -10.16
N VAL A 508 -13.15 13.89 -10.04
CA VAL A 508 -13.45 12.80 -10.99
C VAL A 508 -14.56 11.96 -10.37
N PRO A 509 -15.74 11.89 -10.98
CA PRO A 509 -16.82 11.03 -10.48
C PRO A 509 -16.47 9.54 -10.59
N ASP A 510 -17.05 8.73 -9.68
CA ASP A 510 -17.22 7.31 -9.95
C ASP A 510 -18.34 7.17 -10.99
N PHE A 511 -17.95 6.95 -12.24
CA PHE A 511 -18.89 6.95 -13.37
C PHE A 511 -19.87 5.78 -13.33
N GLU A 512 -19.53 4.67 -12.69
CA GLU A 512 -20.48 3.56 -12.52
C GLU A 512 -21.67 3.99 -11.64
N VAL A 513 -21.37 4.68 -10.55
CA VAL A 513 -22.39 5.20 -9.62
C VAL A 513 -23.13 6.40 -10.20
N LEU A 514 -22.40 7.33 -10.83
CA LEU A 514 -23.00 8.53 -11.39
C LEU A 514 -23.93 8.22 -12.57
N ASP A 515 -23.53 7.33 -13.49
CA ASP A 515 -24.33 6.94 -14.65
C ASP A 515 -25.63 6.22 -14.20
N ALA A 516 -25.55 5.35 -13.18
CA ALA A 516 -26.72 4.69 -12.62
C ALA A 516 -27.69 5.72 -11.99
N TRP A 517 -27.18 6.65 -11.18
CA TRP A 517 -28.00 7.70 -10.59
C TRP A 517 -28.61 8.62 -11.65
N ALA A 518 -27.85 9.03 -12.65
CA ALA A 518 -28.33 9.89 -13.72
C ALA A 518 -29.44 9.22 -14.56
N ALA A 519 -29.34 7.90 -14.77
CA ALA A 519 -30.39 7.14 -15.44
C ALA A 519 -31.70 7.13 -14.63
N GLU A 520 -31.62 6.95 -13.31
CA GLU A 520 -32.78 7.02 -12.41
C GLU A 520 -33.45 8.41 -12.39
N GLN A 521 -32.65 9.48 -12.58
CA GLN A 521 -33.15 10.86 -12.63
C GLN A 521 -33.59 11.30 -14.05
N GLY A 522 -33.46 10.44 -15.06
CA GLY A 522 -33.76 10.79 -16.46
C GLY A 522 -32.75 11.78 -17.07
N LEU A 523 -31.54 11.83 -16.53
CA LEU A 523 -30.46 12.74 -16.95
C LEU A 523 -29.38 12.06 -17.78
N ALA A 524 -29.58 10.80 -18.19
CA ALA A 524 -28.57 10.03 -18.93
C ALA A 524 -28.07 10.77 -20.19
N ALA A 525 -26.75 10.90 -20.31
CA ALA A 525 -26.08 11.59 -21.41
C ALA A 525 -24.66 11.04 -21.59
N LYS A 526 -23.94 11.48 -22.63
CA LYS A 526 -22.49 11.23 -22.70
C LYS A 526 -21.77 11.90 -21.53
N ARG A 527 -20.67 11.33 -21.08
CA ARG A 527 -19.93 11.80 -19.90
C ARG A 527 -19.58 13.29 -19.95
N GLU A 528 -19.14 13.78 -21.11
CA GLU A 528 -18.79 15.19 -21.31
C GLU A 528 -19.99 16.13 -21.10
N GLU A 529 -21.17 15.72 -21.55
CA GLU A 529 -22.41 16.47 -21.37
C GLU A 529 -22.93 16.32 -19.94
N LEU A 530 -22.81 15.11 -19.39
CA LEU A 530 -23.30 14.78 -18.04
C LEU A 530 -22.58 15.62 -16.97
N VAL A 531 -21.26 15.66 -16.97
CA VAL A 531 -20.47 16.41 -15.98
C VAL A 531 -20.64 17.93 -16.08
N ALA A 532 -21.11 18.43 -17.23
CA ALA A 532 -21.39 19.85 -17.45
C ALA A 532 -22.80 20.27 -16.96
N ARG A 533 -23.68 19.32 -16.62
CA ARG A 533 -25.02 19.63 -16.17
C ARG A 533 -25.00 20.22 -14.76
N GLN A 534 -25.83 21.24 -14.56
CA GLN A 534 -25.91 21.95 -13.29
C GLN A 534 -26.37 21.03 -12.15
N GLU A 535 -27.25 20.06 -12.45
CA GLU A 535 -27.73 19.07 -11.48
C GLU A 535 -26.61 18.16 -10.97
N ILE A 536 -25.67 17.77 -11.82
CA ILE A 536 -24.51 16.96 -11.46
C ILE A 536 -23.51 17.78 -10.62
N VAL A 537 -23.24 19.02 -11.05
CA VAL A 537 -22.36 19.92 -10.29
C VAL A 537 -22.94 20.15 -8.89
N ALA A 538 -24.26 20.42 -8.78
CA ALA A 538 -24.92 20.62 -7.50
C ALA A 538 -24.88 19.36 -6.61
N LEU A 539 -25.12 18.17 -7.17
CA LEU A 539 -24.97 16.89 -6.47
C LEU A 539 -23.56 16.75 -5.87
N ILE A 540 -22.54 16.96 -6.69
CA ILE A 540 -21.14 16.81 -6.26
C ILE A 540 -20.78 17.89 -5.20
N GLU A 541 -21.23 19.12 -5.36
CA GLU A 541 -21.03 20.17 -4.34
C GLU A 541 -21.70 19.84 -3.01
N GLU A 542 -22.88 19.21 -3.04
CA GLU A 542 -23.56 18.76 -1.82
C GLU A 542 -22.80 17.62 -1.16
N GLU A 543 -22.33 16.65 -1.93
CA GLU A 543 -21.50 15.55 -1.44
C GLU A 543 -20.20 16.06 -0.80
N VAL A 544 -19.48 16.99 -1.45
CA VAL A 544 -18.29 17.63 -0.89
C VAL A 544 -18.61 18.31 0.44
N ARG A 545 -19.68 19.10 0.50
CA ARG A 545 -20.11 19.76 1.75
C ARG A 545 -20.47 18.77 2.85
N ARG A 546 -21.19 17.71 2.50
CA ARG A 546 -21.57 16.63 3.42
C ARG A 546 -20.33 15.92 4.01
N CYS A 547 -19.39 15.57 3.17
CA CYS A 547 -18.16 14.90 3.59
C CYS A 547 -17.30 15.82 4.49
N CYS A 548 -17.22 17.11 4.15
CA CYS A 548 -16.39 18.08 4.86
C CYS A 548 -17.06 18.75 6.07
N ALA A 549 -18.21 18.27 6.55
CA ALA A 549 -19.00 18.93 7.61
C ALA A 549 -18.23 19.15 8.94
N GLU A 550 -17.19 18.36 9.22
CA GLU A 550 -16.38 18.45 10.44
C GLU A 550 -15.15 19.37 10.29
N PHE A 551 -14.85 19.84 9.06
CA PHE A 551 -13.74 20.74 8.79
C PHE A 551 -14.08 22.22 9.02
N ALA A 552 -13.05 23.04 9.23
CA ALA A 552 -13.26 24.46 9.38
C ALA A 552 -13.76 25.09 8.06
N ARG A 553 -14.66 26.05 8.16
CA ARG A 553 -15.34 26.65 7.00
C ARG A 553 -14.40 27.19 5.92
N TYR A 554 -13.20 27.63 6.29
CA TYR A 554 -12.21 28.13 5.34
C TYR A 554 -11.46 27.00 4.59
N GLU A 555 -11.50 25.77 5.09
CA GLU A 555 -10.88 24.60 4.46
C GLU A 555 -11.78 24.02 3.36
N ILE A 556 -13.10 24.11 3.54
CA ILE A 556 -14.09 23.50 2.67
C ILE A 556 -14.06 24.16 1.28
N PRO A 557 -13.92 23.38 0.18
CA PRO A 557 -13.99 23.91 -1.19
C PRO A 557 -15.32 24.60 -1.45
N ARG A 558 -15.27 25.80 -2.08
CA ARG A 558 -16.48 26.57 -2.39
C ARG A 558 -17.10 26.26 -3.74
N LYS A 559 -16.28 25.81 -4.67
CA LYS A 559 -16.68 25.43 -6.05
C LYS A 559 -16.01 24.15 -6.44
N VAL A 560 -16.63 23.42 -7.34
CA VAL A 560 -16.09 22.17 -7.90
C VAL A 560 -15.90 22.27 -9.41
N LEU A 561 -14.86 21.62 -9.93
CA LEU A 561 -14.68 21.31 -11.34
C LEU A 561 -14.90 19.81 -11.50
N VAL A 562 -16.01 19.41 -12.08
CA VAL A 562 -16.28 18.00 -12.39
C VAL A 562 -15.71 17.70 -13.78
N VAL A 563 -14.87 16.66 -13.88
CA VAL A 563 -14.21 16.28 -15.15
C VAL A 563 -14.72 14.94 -15.66
N SER A 564 -14.83 14.81 -16.99
CA SER A 564 -15.33 13.59 -17.66
C SER A 564 -14.28 12.52 -17.87
N GLU A 565 -12.99 12.89 -17.79
CA GLU A 565 -11.88 11.98 -17.99
C GLU A 565 -11.61 11.16 -16.71
N SER A 566 -11.57 9.84 -16.84
CA SER A 566 -11.07 8.97 -15.78
C SER A 566 -9.56 9.12 -15.65
N PHE A 567 -9.06 9.19 -14.41
CA PHE A 567 -7.62 9.25 -14.16
C PHE A 567 -7.06 7.83 -14.11
N THR A 568 -5.98 7.60 -14.84
CA THR A 568 -5.34 6.29 -14.95
C THR A 568 -3.81 6.42 -14.95
N THR A 569 -3.13 5.27 -14.86
CA THR A 569 -1.66 5.19 -15.02
C THR A 569 -1.25 5.43 -16.47
N GLU A 570 -2.06 4.95 -17.43
CA GLU A 570 -1.79 5.05 -18.87
C GLU A 570 -1.82 6.50 -19.35
N ASN A 571 -2.76 7.33 -18.84
CA ASN A 571 -2.78 8.75 -19.17
C ASN A 571 -1.80 9.59 -18.35
N GLY A 572 -1.04 8.94 -17.47
CA GLY A 572 0.05 9.53 -16.70
C GLY A 572 -0.38 10.39 -15.51
N ILE A 573 -1.68 10.46 -15.19
CA ILE A 573 -2.21 11.28 -14.07
C ILE A 573 -2.07 10.55 -12.74
N LEU A 574 -2.14 9.22 -12.73
CA LEU A 574 -1.93 8.42 -11.53
C LEU A 574 -0.54 7.79 -11.52
N THR A 575 -0.06 7.48 -10.32
CA THR A 575 1.06 6.54 -10.12
C THR A 575 0.54 5.10 -10.24
N PRO A 576 1.41 4.08 -10.41
CA PRO A 576 1.00 2.68 -10.36
C PRO A 576 0.30 2.29 -9.04
N THR A 577 0.55 3.02 -7.97
CA THR A 577 -0.14 2.86 -6.68
C THR A 577 -1.41 3.71 -6.57
N LEU A 578 -1.93 4.19 -7.69
CA LEU A 578 -3.15 4.98 -7.83
C LEU A 578 -3.14 6.31 -7.05
N LYS A 579 -1.95 6.86 -6.75
CA LYS A 579 -1.80 8.20 -6.17
C LYS A 579 -1.81 9.25 -7.26
N LEU A 580 -2.49 10.36 -7.01
CA LEU A 580 -2.65 11.45 -7.96
C LEU A 580 -1.37 12.26 -8.11
N LYS A 581 -0.92 12.47 -9.36
CA LYS A 581 0.22 13.34 -9.70
C LYS A 581 -0.27 14.77 -9.87
N ARG A 582 -0.34 15.55 -8.79
CA ARG A 582 -0.85 16.95 -8.76
C ARG A 582 -0.30 17.82 -9.90
N ARG A 583 1.00 17.68 -10.21
CA ARG A 583 1.64 18.43 -11.29
C ARG A 583 1.03 18.14 -12.65
N GLU A 584 0.74 16.87 -12.94
CA GLU A 584 0.13 16.48 -14.23
C GLU A 584 -1.32 16.93 -14.32
N VAL A 585 -2.06 16.89 -13.20
CA VAL A 585 -3.41 17.47 -13.13
C VAL A 585 -3.37 18.97 -13.36
N ASN A 586 -2.49 19.70 -12.70
CA ASN A 586 -2.36 21.16 -12.88
C ASN A 586 -1.91 21.53 -14.29
N LYS A 587 -1.05 20.73 -14.93
CA LYS A 587 -0.68 20.93 -16.33
C LYS A 587 -1.87 20.78 -17.28
N ARG A 588 -2.79 19.85 -16.99
CA ARG A 588 -3.94 19.53 -17.85
C ARG A 588 -5.18 20.39 -17.57
N TYR A 589 -5.42 20.69 -16.30
CA TYR A 589 -6.66 21.36 -15.84
C TYR A 589 -6.42 22.71 -15.15
N GLY A 590 -5.19 23.19 -15.05
CA GLY A 590 -4.84 24.40 -14.29
C GLY A 590 -5.61 25.64 -14.73
N GLU A 591 -5.82 25.86 -16.03
CA GLU A 591 -6.63 26.97 -16.54
C GLU A 591 -8.10 26.86 -16.12
N LYS A 592 -8.69 25.65 -16.17
CA LYS A 592 -10.07 25.42 -15.75
C LYS A 592 -10.23 25.58 -14.23
N ILE A 593 -9.23 25.12 -13.45
CA ILE A 593 -9.19 25.33 -12.00
C ILE A 593 -9.07 26.82 -11.68
N ALA A 594 -8.20 27.55 -12.38
CA ALA A 594 -8.03 29.00 -12.18
C ALA A 594 -9.30 29.79 -12.48
N ALA A 595 -10.09 29.38 -13.48
CA ALA A 595 -11.37 30.01 -13.81
C ALA A 595 -12.42 29.90 -12.69
N LEU A 596 -12.30 28.95 -11.76
CA LEU A 596 -13.23 28.82 -10.62
C LEU A 596 -13.03 29.96 -9.59
N PHE A 597 -11.90 30.63 -9.59
CA PHE A 597 -11.63 31.71 -8.64
C PHE A 597 -12.22 33.07 -9.08
N GLY A 598 -12.78 33.18 -10.27
CA GLY A 598 -13.47 34.34 -10.82
C GLY A 598 -12.61 35.15 -11.74
#